data_548ab3cec31418d49dba6a5d1fd54abe
#
_entry.id   548ab3cec31418d49dba6a5d1fd54abe
#
_cell.length_a   1.000
_cell.length_b   1.000
_cell.length_c   1.000
_cell.angle_alpha   90.00
_cell.angle_beta   90.00
_cell.angle_gamma   90.00
#
_symmetry.space_group_name_H-M   'P 1'
#
loop_
_entity.id
_entity.type
_entity.pdbx_description
1 polymer ?
#
loop_
_entity_poly.entity_id
_entity_poly.type
_entity_poly.pdbx_seq_one_letter_code
_entity_poly.pdbx_strand_id
1 'polypeptide(L)'
;MVSNRLVLSAGGTTQALQATTCNIVIFKHVRQLCGWTGFLPTSHIIPEALIRTAEDPVTSGSFGDVWEGICNDKRVAIKALRVYKRDDIQNVRKVSHHIQYYLSPAPPVDCRHQVFCKEVVIWKRISHPNVVPFLGVSEAPTPLCMVSEWIPNGNVRDYVGKNPEASRLQLVCRLESALDSN
;
A
#
# COMPACT_ATOMS: atom_id res chain seq x y z
N MET A 1 1.22 -51.82 32.78
CA MET A 1 0.15 -51.19 31.99
C MET A 1 -0.01 -49.77 32.46
N VAL A 2 0.57 -48.82 31.76
CA VAL A 2 0.38 -47.41 32.06
C VAL A 2 -0.07 -46.74 30.74
N SER A 3 -1.31 -46.34 30.74
CA SER A 3 -1.97 -45.70 29.60
C SER A 3 -1.54 -44.24 29.52
N ASN A 4 -0.71 -43.93 28.54
CA ASN A 4 -0.37 -42.52 28.23
C ASN A 4 -1.50 -41.88 27.42
N ARG A 5 -2.33 -41.14 28.10
CA ARG A 5 -3.36 -40.29 27.53
C ARG A 5 -2.73 -39.03 26.97
N LEU A 6 -2.59 -38.93 25.66
CA LEU A 6 -2.26 -37.69 24.96
C LEU A 6 -3.41 -36.71 25.15
N VAL A 7 -3.21 -35.72 25.99
CA VAL A 7 -4.05 -34.52 26.06
C VAL A 7 -3.59 -33.58 24.98
N LEU A 8 -4.22 -33.63 23.82
CA LEU A 8 -4.08 -32.66 22.77
C LEU A 8 -4.71 -31.34 23.26
N SER A 9 -3.89 -30.29 23.37
CA SER A 9 -4.31 -28.97 23.81
C SER A 9 -5.17 -28.31 22.73
N ALA A 10 -6.49 -28.42 22.85
CA ALA A 10 -7.45 -27.75 22.00
C ALA A 10 -7.50 -26.21 22.21
N GLY A 11 -6.73 -25.66 23.16
CA GLY A 11 -6.75 -24.24 23.49
C GLY A 11 -5.97 -23.33 22.52
N GLY A 12 -4.93 -23.84 21.89
CA GLY A 12 -4.06 -23.02 21.02
C GLY A 12 -4.70 -22.63 19.69
N THR A 13 -5.45 -23.54 19.09
CA THR A 13 -6.11 -23.33 17.79
C THR A 13 -7.27 -22.34 17.90
N THR A 14 -8.06 -22.38 18.96
CA THR A 14 -9.19 -21.48 19.17
C THR A 14 -8.71 -20.04 19.42
N GLN A 15 -7.64 -19.87 20.19
CA GLN A 15 -7.06 -18.56 20.47
C GLN A 15 -6.42 -17.92 19.22
N ALA A 16 -5.73 -18.71 18.38
CA ALA A 16 -5.18 -18.27 17.11
C ALA A 16 -6.27 -17.85 16.10
N LEU A 17 -7.35 -18.63 16.00
CA LEU A 17 -8.50 -18.30 15.14
C LEU A 17 -9.21 -17.01 15.63
N GLN A 18 -9.40 -16.83 16.93
CA GLN A 18 -9.98 -15.62 17.47
C GLN A 18 -9.10 -14.39 17.22
N ALA A 19 -7.78 -14.51 17.39
CA ALA A 19 -6.85 -13.42 17.09
C ALA A 19 -6.87 -13.05 15.60
N THR A 20 -6.92 -14.02 14.71
CA THR A 20 -7.01 -13.80 13.26
C THR A 20 -8.32 -13.10 12.89
N THR A 21 -9.45 -13.57 13.42
CA THR A 21 -10.76 -12.95 13.17
C THR A 21 -10.81 -11.52 13.69
N CYS A 22 -10.29 -11.27 14.89
CA CYS A 22 -10.20 -9.93 15.46
C CYS A 22 -9.34 -9.00 14.59
N ASN A 23 -8.21 -9.47 14.10
CA ASN A 23 -7.33 -8.72 13.21
C ASN A 23 -8.02 -8.35 11.88
N ILE A 24 -8.79 -9.25 11.31
CA ILE A 24 -9.56 -8.98 10.07
C ILE A 24 -10.62 -7.91 10.30
N VAL A 25 -11.35 -7.99 11.42
CA VAL A 25 -12.38 -7.01 11.77
C VAL A 25 -11.78 -5.63 12.01
N ILE A 26 -10.71 -5.54 12.82
CA ILE A 26 -9.99 -4.29 13.07
C ILE A 26 -9.48 -3.69 11.76
N PHE A 27 -8.85 -4.50 10.92
CA PHE A 27 -8.34 -4.06 9.62
C PHE A 27 -9.43 -3.47 8.73
N LYS A 28 -10.59 -4.12 8.63
CA LYS A 28 -11.74 -3.61 7.88
C LYS A 28 -12.17 -2.22 8.37
N HIS A 29 -12.22 -2.02 9.68
CA HIS A 29 -12.60 -0.73 10.27
C HIS A 29 -11.52 0.34 10.06
N VAL A 30 -10.24 0.01 10.24
CA VAL A 30 -9.14 0.95 9.97
C VAL A 30 -9.17 1.40 8.50
N ARG A 31 -9.33 0.48 7.55
CA ARG A 31 -9.46 0.80 6.14
C ARG A 31 -10.65 1.71 5.84
N GLN A 32 -11.80 1.44 6.47
CA GLN A 32 -12.99 2.27 6.30
C GLN A 32 -12.78 3.68 6.88
N LEU A 33 -12.24 3.78 8.09
CA LEU A 33 -11.94 5.05 8.75
C LEU A 33 -10.94 5.87 7.95
N CYS A 34 -9.81 5.29 7.52
CA CYS A 34 -8.82 5.98 6.70
C CYS A 34 -9.42 6.46 5.36
N GLY A 35 -10.24 5.63 4.71
CA GLY A 35 -10.92 6.03 3.49
C GLY A 35 -11.96 7.13 3.72
N TRP A 36 -12.66 7.12 4.83
CA TRP A 36 -13.70 8.10 5.14
C TRP A 36 -13.12 9.43 5.62
N THR A 37 -12.12 9.38 6.51
CA THR A 37 -11.51 10.57 7.10
C THR A 37 -10.39 11.16 6.24
N GLY A 38 -9.78 10.36 5.36
CA GLY A 38 -8.58 10.74 4.61
C GLY A 38 -7.29 10.73 5.45
N PHE A 39 -7.33 10.27 6.70
CA PHE A 39 -6.15 10.16 7.55
C PHE A 39 -5.50 8.79 7.43
N LEU A 40 -4.18 8.77 7.42
CA LEU A 40 -3.39 7.56 7.47
C LEU A 40 -2.67 7.46 8.82
N PRO A 41 -2.50 6.24 9.36
CA PRO A 41 -1.65 6.03 10.52
C PRO A 41 -0.23 6.53 10.26
N THR A 42 0.41 7.13 11.26
CA THR A 42 1.79 7.64 11.16
C THR A 42 2.80 6.55 10.79
N SER A 43 2.53 5.30 11.17
CA SER A 43 3.33 4.12 10.79
C SER A 43 3.34 3.82 9.28
N HIS A 44 2.48 4.48 8.50
CA HIS A 44 2.45 4.36 7.05
C HIS A 44 3.27 5.45 6.35
N ILE A 45 3.66 6.49 7.08
CA ILE A 45 4.42 7.62 6.55
C ILE A 45 5.92 7.28 6.61
N ILE A 46 6.61 7.56 5.51
CA ILE A 46 8.07 7.43 5.43
C ILE A 46 8.68 8.73 5.94
N PRO A 47 9.48 8.70 7.01
CA PRO A 47 10.15 9.90 7.53
C PRO A 47 11.38 10.30 6.71
N GLU A 48 11.89 9.41 5.87
CA GLU A 48 13.11 9.58 5.10
C GLU A 48 12.92 10.48 3.89
N ALA A 49 14.01 11.14 3.49
CA ALA A 49 14.03 11.95 2.29
C ALA A 49 13.85 11.08 1.04
N LEU A 50 12.91 11.49 0.22
CA LEU A 50 12.60 10.85 -1.06
C LEU A 50 13.03 11.78 -2.20
N ILE A 51 13.88 11.30 -3.09
CA ILE A 51 14.45 12.07 -4.20
C ILE A 51 14.01 11.42 -5.51
N ARG A 52 13.37 12.17 -6.40
CA ARG A 52 13.14 11.72 -7.78
C ARG A 52 14.43 11.77 -8.58
N THR A 53 14.68 10.74 -9.39
CA THR A 53 15.88 10.65 -10.24
C THR A 53 15.69 11.26 -11.62
N ALA A 54 14.42 11.49 -12.03
CA ALA A 54 14.09 12.08 -13.33
C ALA A 54 12.97 13.13 -13.19
N GLU A 55 12.93 14.09 -14.11
CA GLU A 55 11.87 15.09 -14.19
C GLU A 55 10.57 14.49 -14.75
N ASP A 56 10.70 13.60 -15.72
CA ASP A 56 9.57 12.94 -16.37
C ASP A 56 9.22 11.62 -15.68
N PRO A 57 7.92 11.26 -15.62
CA PRO A 57 7.48 9.98 -15.11
C PRO A 57 7.89 8.84 -16.04
N VAL A 58 8.31 7.71 -15.48
CA VAL A 58 8.62 6.49 -16.23
C VAL A 58 7.36 5.92 -16.89
N THR A 59 6.21 6.10 -16.25
CA THR A 59 4.90 5.72 -16.80
C THR A 59 3.81 6.62 -16.26
N SER A 60 2.81 6.85 -17.12
CA SER A 60 1.64 7.65 -16.79
C SER A 60 0.38 6.84 -17.07
N GLY A 61 -0.52 6.77 -16.09
CA GLY A 61 -1.78 6.02 -16.18
C GLY A 61 -2.98 6.81 -15.64
N SER A 62 -4.16 6.20 -15.73
CA SER A 62 -5.40 6.81 -15.23
C SER A 62 -5.40 7.05 -13.70
N PHE A 63 -4.58 6.30 -12.96
CA PHE A 63 -4.53 6.37 -11.49
C PHE A 63 -3.38 7.23 -10.96
N GLY A 64 -2.50 7.73 -11.81
CA GLY A 64 -1.37 8.55 -11.41
C GLY A 64 -0.15 8.36 -12.30
N ASP A 65 0.89 9.08 -11.93
CA ASP A 65 2.18 9.03 -12.58
C ASP A 65 3.17 8.28 -11.69
N VAL A 66 4.08 7.51 -12.30
CA VAL A 66 5.10 6.74 -11.58
C VAL A 66 6.47 7.22 -11.98
N TRP A 67 7.25 7.62 -10.99
CA TRP A 67 8.65 8.01 -11.14
C TRP A 67 9.57 6.98 -10.52
N GLU A 68 10.78 6.94 -11.00
CA GLU A 68 11.89 6.33 -10.28
C GLU A 68 12.46 7.34 -9.28
N GLY A 69 12.87 6.84 -8.11
CA GLY A 69 13.49 7.64 -7.09
C GLY A 69 14.46 6.86 -6.21
N ILE A 70 15.02 7.56 -5.23
CA ILE A 70 15.93 7.02 -4.23
C ILE A 70 15.37 7.35 -2.84
N CYS A 71 15.36 6.34 -1.99
CA CYS A 71 15.03 6.43 -0.58
C CYS A 71 16.03 5.57 0.20
N ASN A 72 16.79 6.17 1.13
CA ASN A 72 17.85 5.47 1.89
C ASN A 72 18.81 4.68 0.97
N ASP A 73 19.34 5.33 -0.07
CA ASP A 73 20.25 4.78 -1.09
C ASP A 73 19.71 3.58 -1.89
N LYS A 74 18.40 3.30 -1.76
CA LYS A 74 17.72 2.25 -2.53
C LYS A 74 16.83 2.85 -3.61
N ARG A 75 16.81 2.20 -4.76
CA ARG A 75 15.88 2.56 -5.85
C ARG A 75 14.45 2.22 -5.46
N VAL A 76 13.56 3.18 -5.67
CA VAL A 76 12.13 3.06 -5.34
C VAL A 76 11.25 3.53 -6.48
N ALA A 77 10.03 3.02 -6.54
CA ALA A 77 8.97 3.54 -7.38
C ALA A 77 8.11 4.52 -6.56
N ILE A 78 7.88 5.69 -7.13
CA ILE A 78 7.09 6.78 -6.54
C ILE A 78 5.83 6.95 -7.38
N LYS A 79 4.70 6.45 -6.89
CA LYS A 79 3.38 6.60 -7.54
C LYS A 79 2.67 7.81 -6.92
N ALA A 80 2.61 8.91 -7.65
CA ALA A 80 1.94 10.11 -7.20
C ALA A 80 0.47 10.14 -7.62
N LEU A 81 -0.39 10.59 -6.70
CA LEU A 81 -1.79 10.83 -6.99
C LEU A 81 -1.92 12.07 -7.90
N ARG A 82 -2.61 11.93 -9.04
CA ARG A 82 -2.95 13.09 -9.88
C ARG A 82 -4.03 13.93 -9.23
N VAL A 83 -3.63 15.12 -8.83
CA VAL A 83 -4.55 16.14 -8.32
C VAL A 83 -4.78 17.16 -9.44
N TYR A 84 -5.98 17.20 -10.00
CA TYR A 84 -6.28 18.03 -11.17
C TYR A 84 -6.73 19.46 -10.83
N LYS A 85 -7.06 19.76 -9.57
CA LYS A 85 -7.50 21.09 -9.15
C LYS A 85 -6.62 21.64 -8.03
N ARG A 86 -6.36 22.95 -8.08
CA ARG A 86 -5.58 23.65 -7.03
C ARG A 86 -6.18 23.49 -5.63
N ASP A 87 -7.50 23.42 -5.55
CA ASP A 87 -8.23 23.27 -4.29
C ASP A 87 -8.03 21.87 -3.69
N ASP A 88 -7.84 20.85 -4.54
CA ASP A 88 -7.57 19.49 -4.10
C ASP A 88 -6.18 19.37 -3.46
N ILE A 89 -5.17 20.15 -3.92
CA ILE A 89 -3.81 20.16 -3.32
C ILE A 89 -3.84 20.71 -1.90
N GLN A 90 -4.64 21.75 -1.64
CA GLN A 90 -4.77 22.30 -0.29
C GLN A 90 -5.47 21.33 0.66
N ASN A 91 -6.45 20.59 0.17
CA ASN A 91 -7.13 19.55 0.94
C ASN A 91 -6.22 18.37 1.25
N VAL A 92 -5.37 17.96 0.30
CA VAL A 92 -4.34 16.92 0.49
C VAL A 92 -3.28 17.36 1.51
N ARG A 93 -2.82 18.62 1.45
CA ARG A 93 -1.82 19.16 2.41
C ARG A 93 -2.36 19.32 3.84
N LYS A 94 -3.65 19.52 4.02
CA LYS A 94 -4.28 19.62 5.35
C LYS A 94 -4.21 18.31 6.13
N VAL A 95 -4.00 17.18 5.47
CA VAL A 95 -3.84 15.86 6.09
C VAL A 95 -2.55 15.77 6.92
N SER A 96 -1.52 16.56 6.56
CA SER A 96 -0.21 16.55 7.21
C SER A 96 -0.14 17.30 8.54
N HIS A 97 -1.02 18.29 8.77
CA HIS A 97 -1.01 19.09 9.99
C HIS A 97 -1.95 18.52 11.06
N HIS A 98 -1.46 17.54 11.74
CA HIS A 98 -2.14 16.59 12.63
C HIS A 98 -2.87 17.14 13.86
N ILE A 99 -2.80 18.43 14.19
CA ILE A 99 -3.30 18.95 15.49
C ILE A 99 -4.49 19.90 15.35
N GLN A 100 -4.70 20.57 14.23
CA GLN A 100 -5.73 21.60 14.10
C GLN A 100 -7.10 21.08 13.61
N TYR A 101 -7.21 19.81 13.27
CA TYR A 101 -8.36 19.26 12.55
C TYR A 101 -9.48 18.68 13.41
N TYR A 102 -9.23 18.48 14.70
CA TYR A 102 -10.24 17.92 15.62
C TYR A 102 -11.42 18.85 15.94
N LEU A 103 -11.40 20.11 15.47
CA LEU A 103 -12.42 21.11 15.80
C LEU A 103 -13.23 21.61 14.60
N SER A 104 -13.04 21.08 13.41
CA SER A 104 -13.80 21.48 12.21
C SER A 104 -14.60 20.29 11.67
N PRO A 105 -15.87 20.49 11.22
CA PRO A 105 -16.58 19.44 10.50
C PRO A 105 -15.73 19.02 9.30
N ALA A 106 -15.49 17.71 9.15
CA ALA A 106 -14.62 17.15 8.15
C ALA A 106 -14.97 17.70 6.76
N PRO A 107 -14.02 18.33 6.03
CA PRO A 107 -14.28 18.77 4.66
C PRO A 107 -14.62 17.54 3.81
N PRO A 108 -15.36 17.71 2.71
CA PRO A 108 -15.61 16.62 1.78
C PRO A 108 -14.27 16.12 1.25
N VAL A 109 -13.87 14.94 1.71
CA VAL A 109 -12.63 14.27 1.24
C VAL A 109 -12.90 13.83 -0.19
N ASP A 110 -12.04 14.25 -1.13
CA ASP A 110 -12.14 13.83 -2.53
C ASP A 110 -12.14 12.30 -2.62
N CYS A 111 -13.02 11.76 -3.45
CA CYS A 111 -13.16 10.32 -3.63
C CYS A 111 -11.84 9.62 -4.03
N ARG A 112 -10.95 10.32 -4.73
CA ARG A 112 -9.61 9.81 -5.09
C ARG A 112 -8.71 9.66 -3.88
N HIS A 113 -8.74 10.64 -2.98
CA HIS A 113 -8.02 10.56 -1.72
C HIS A 113 -8.54 9.40 -0.86
N GLN A 114 -9.84 9.20 -0.81
CA GLN A 114 -10.43 8.05 -0.11
C GLN A 114 -9.94 6.72 -0.69
N VAL A 115 -9.91 6.60 -2.02
CA VAL A 115 -9.39 5.41 -2.72
C VAL A 115 -7.92 5.22 -2.41
N PHE A 116 -7.12 6.28 -2.47
CA PHE A 116 -5.70 6.27 -2.13
C PHE A 116 -5.46 5.75 -0.71
N CYS A 117 -6.14 6.30 0.30
CA CYS A 117 -5.99 5.85 1.68
C CYS A 117 -6.37 4.37 1.87
N LYS A 118 -7.41 3.92 1.20
CA LYS A 118 -7.82 2.50 1.22
C LYS A 118 -6.79 1.59 0.57
N GLU A 119 -6.19 2.02 -0.55
CA GLU A 119 -5.13 1.29 -1.26
C GLU A 119 -3.87 1.18 -0.38
N VAL A 120 -3.45 2.28 0.25
CA VAL A 120 -2.31 2.34 1.16
C VAL A 120 -2.46 1.35 2.33
N VAL A 121 -3.62 1.36 2.99
CA VAL A 121 -3.89 0.49 4.14
C VAL A 121 -3.87 -0.99 3.74
N ILE A 122 -4.40 -1.31 2.56
CA ILE A 122 -4.37 -2.69 2.03
C ILE A 122 -2.93 -3.09 1.74
N TRP A 123 -2.21 -2.28 0.94
CA TRP A 123 -0.87 -2.66 0.45
C TRP A 123 0.15 -2.77 1.57
N LYS A 124 0.06 -1.89 2.60
CA LYS A 124 0.93 -1.96 3.79
C LYS A 124 0.82 -3.28 4.57
N ARG A 125 -0.32 -3.95 4.47
CA ARG A 125 -0.55 -5.24 5.15
C ARG A 125 -0.08 -6.44 4.35
N ILE A 126 0.01 -6.31 3.02
CA ILE A 126 0.38 -7.43 2.16
C ILE A 126 1.90 -7.65 2.25
N SER A 127 2.28 -8.85 2.64
CA SER A 127 3.67 -9.31 2.62
C SER A 127 3.72 -10.67 1.94
N HIS A 128 4.10 -10.68 0.66
CA HIS A 128 4.14 -11.90 -0.15
C HIS A 128 5.25 -11.79 -1.20
N PRO A 129 6.01 -12.87 -1.50
CA PRO A 129 7.13 -12.84 -2.47
C PRO A 129 6.73 -12.43 -3.89
N ASN A 130 5.47 -12.60 -4.27
CA ASN A 130 4.95 -12.21 -5.59
C ASN A 130 4.24 -10.84 -5.59
N VAL A 131 4.28 -10.10 -4.49
CA VAL A 131 3.73 -8.75 -4.38
C VAL A 131 4.87 -7.78 -4.12
N VAL A 132 4.91 -6.68 -4.88
CA VAL A 132 5.92 -5.63 -4.71
C VAL A 132 5.85 -5.08 -3.29
N PRO A 133 6.96 -5.07 -2.54
CA PRO A 133 6.99 -4.54 -1.19
C PRO A 133 6.60 -3.06 -1.14
N PHE A 134 5.61 -2.75 -0.32
CA PHE A 134 5.18 -1.38 -0.05
C PHE A 134 5.99 -0.79 1.11
N LEU A 135 6.69 0.31 0.86
CA LEU A 135 7.50 0.98 1.87
C LEU A 135 6.66 1.94 2.71
N GLY A 136 5.83 2.75 2.07
CA GLY A 136 4.97 3.69 2.76
C GLY A 136 4.48 4.82 1.87
N VAL A 137 4.08 5.91 2.51
CA VAL A 137 3.59 7.14 1.89
C VAL A 137 4.56 8.27 2.20
N SER A 138 4.80 9.14 1.24
CA SER A 138 5.55 10.38 1.42
C SER A 138 4.76 11.57 0.90
N GLU A 139 5.02 12.75 1.49
CA GLU A 139 4.44 14.02 1.09
C GLU A 139 5.36 14.83 0.15
N ALA A 140 6.57 14.34 -0.04
CA ALA A 140 7.57 14.90 -0.94
C ALA A 140 8.06 13.81 -1.90
N PRO A 141 8.48 14.15 -3.12
CA PRO A 141 8.53 15.46 -3.77
C PRO A 141 7.19 15.94 -4.35
N THR A 142 6.15 15.13 -4.23
CA THR A 142 4.78 15.47 -4.65
C THR A 142 3.83 15.35 -3.45
N PRO A 143 2.76 16.16 -3.39
CA PRO A 143 1.80 16.02 -2.31
C PRO A 143 1.13 14.64 -2.41
N LEU A 144 1.43 13.76 -1.51
CA LEU A 144 0.89 12.42 -1.34
C LEU A 144 1.28 11.43 -2.46
N CYS A 145 2.31 10.65 -2.20
CA CYS A 145 2.73 9.57 -3.08
C CYS A 145 2.90 8.26 -2.31
N MET A 146 2.60 7.15 -2.99
CA MET A 146 2.93 5.80 -2.55
C MET A 146 4.34 5.45 -2.97
N VAL A 147 5.09 4.81 -2.09
CA VAL A 147 6.46 4.39 -2.33
C VAL A 147 6.57 2.88 -2.17
N SER A 148 7.15 2.23 -3.16
CA SER A 148 7.41 0.80 -3.16
C SER A 148 8.81 0.51 -3.68
N GLU A 149 9.27 -0.73 -3.55
CA GLU A 149 10.52 -1.13 -4.19
C GLU A 149 10.46 -0.94 -5.72
N TRP A 150 11.59 -0.59 -6.31
CA TRP A 150 11.72 -0.49 -7.76
C TRP A 150 11.85 -1.87 -8.39
N ILE A 151 11.00 -2.17 -9.39
CA ILE A 151 11.08 -3.40 -10.16
C ILE A 151 11.77 -3.13 -11.50
N PRO A 152 13.00 -3.64 -11.71
CA PRO A 152 13.82 -3.29 -12.88
C PRO A 152 13.23 -3.77 -14.22
N ASN A 153 12.39 -4.81 -14.18
CA ASN A 153 11.76 -5.37 -15.38
C ASN A 153 10.54 -4.59 -15.87
N GLY A 154 10.11 -3.56 -15.14
CA GLY A 154 8.94 -2.76 -15.48
C GLY A 154 7.62 -3.52 -15.28
N ASN A 155 6.60 -3.16 -16.06
CA ASN A 155 5.30 -3.81 -16.00
C ASN A 155 5.29 -5.14 -16.80
N VAL A 156 4.27 -5.97 -16.56
CA VAL A 156 4.18 -7.30 -17.17
C VAL A 156 4.09 -7.27 -18.71
N ARG A 157 3.51 -6.22 -19.29
CA ARG A 157 3.42 -6.05 -20.75
C ARG A 157 4.80 -5.87 -21.36
N ASP A 158 5.60 -4.96 -20.76
CA ASP A 158 6.96 -4.67 -21.22
C ASP A 158 7.87 -5.88 -21.01
N TYR A 159 7.72 -6.56 -19.89
CA TYR A 159 8.45 -7.80 -19.59
C TYR A 159 8.19 -8.88 -20.63
N VAL A 160 6.91 -9.19 -20.92
CA VAL A 160 6.54 -10.22 -21.90
C VAL A 160 6.94 -9.81 -23.31
N GLY A 161 6.88 -8.51 -23.64
CA GLY A 161 7.36 -8.00 -24.93
C GLY A 161 8.86 -8.19 -25.14
N LYS A 162 9.65 -8.04 -24.08
CA LYS A 162 11.13 -8.24 -24.12
C LYS A 162 11.54 -9.70 -23.98
N ASN A 163 10.67 -10.57 -23.45
CA ASN A 163 10.91 -11.97 -23.18
C ASN A 163 9.80 -12.83 -23.79
N PRO A 164 9.83 -13.07 -25.13
CA PRO A 164 8.78 -13.81 -25.83
C PRO A 164 8.59 -15.24 -25.30
N GLU A 165 9.66 -15.88 -24.79
CA GLU A 165 9.69 -17.19 -24.14
C GLU A 165 9.08 -17.22 -22.75
N ALA A 166 8.77 -16.07 -22.16
CA ALA A 166 8.19 -16.02 -20.81
C ALA A 166 6.81 -16.71 -20.82
N SER A 167 6.66 -17.73 -20.00
CA SER A 167 5.38 -18.43 -19.85
C SER A 167 4.35 -17.53 -19.18
N ARG A 168 3.37 -17.07 -19.97
CA ARG A 168 2.26 -16.26 -19.46
C ARG A 168 1.46 -16.99 -18.39
N LEU A 169 1.31 -18.31 -18.53
CA LEU A 169 0.62 -19.15 -17.57
C LEU A 169 1.33 -19.15 -16.21
N GLN A 170 2.67 -19.29 -16.20
CA GLN A 170 3.44 -19.23 -14.96
C GLN A 170 3.33 -17.87 -14.28
N LEU A 171 3.26 -16.77 -15.05
CA LEU A 171 3.04 -15.45 -14.48
C LEU A 171 1.67 -15.34 -13.80
N VAL A 172 0.62 -15.90 -14.41
CA VAL A 172 -0.73 -15.93 -13.82
C VAL A 172 -0.75 -16.78 -12.54
N CYS A 173 -0.20 -18.00 -12.56
CA CYS A 173 -0.14 -18.86 -11.38
C CYS A 173 0.60 -18.22 -10.20
N ARG A 174 1.65 -17.43 -10.46
CA ARG A 174 2.35 -16.66 -9.41
C ARG A 174 1.46 -15.56 -8.80
N LEU A 175 0.58 -14.95 -9.59
CA LEU A 175 -0.38 -13.96 -9.08
C LEU A 175 -1.46 -14.66 -8.23
N GLU A 176 -1.98 -15.80 -8.66
CA GLU A 176 -2.96 -16.59 -7.89
C GLU A 176 -2.41 -16.99 -6.52
N SER A 177 -1.17 -17.46 -6.45
CA SER A 177 -0.54 -17.84 -5.18
C SER A 177 -0.45 -16.67 -4.18
N ALA A 178 -0.42 -15.43 -4.65
CA ALA A 178 -0.46 -14.25 -3.81
C ALA A 178 -1.85 -13.94 -3.26
N LEU A 179 -2.91 -14.38 -3.94
CA LEU A 179 -4.30 -14.20 -3.50
C LEU A 179 -4.70 -15.25 -2.46
N ASP A 180 -4.19 -16.48 -2.59
CA ASP A 180 -4.53 -17.59 -1.69
C ASP A 180 -3.79 -17.53 -0.34
N SER A 181 -2.77 -16.69 -0.22
CA SER A 181 -1.91 -16.58 0.97
C SER A 181 -2.37 -15.52 1.99
N ASN A 182 -3.50 -14.86 1.75
CA ASN A 182 -4.12 -13.84 2.61
C ASN A 182 -5.46 -14.37 3.16
#